data_6e001036e0af98a3fb4a2adda8a45a40
#
_entry.id   6e001036e0af98a3fb4a2adda8a45a40
#
_cell.length_a   1.000
_cell.length_b   1.000
_cell.length_c   1.000
_cell.angle_alpha   90.00
_cell.angle_beta   90.00
_cell.angle_gamma   90.00
#
_symmetry.space_group_name_H-M   'P 1'
#
loop_
_entity.id
_entity.type
_entity.pdbx_description
1 polymer ?
#
loop_
_entity_poly.entity_id
_entity_poly.type
_entity_poly.pdbx_seq_one_letter_code
_entity_poly.pdbx_strand_id
1 'polypeptide(L)'
;MSKIIAEEKASGYQGGFIESLQVNEDALNFLVIGDWGRNGQYHQTSVAKQLANAAITLDSKFIISTGDNFYPNGVQSISDPLWKTSFEDVYNDFPLLQDWNVVLGNHDYRSNPAAQIAYSAISGRWNMPDYYFSQKLSINDDATQKVLFVYIDTNPFVKKYYKDDDYKKQVSKQDTAAQKTWINSVLSDPDPAIKWRIVVGHHPLYCGGKRVKSLETFDIRNCFEPLFKKYKVDAYLCGHEHDLQHIKPAGQTHYFVSGAGCEVRPTGKLPESRFAKADFGFMTFSISPDNMLVQVVNDRGEVIYTDNIKKKN
;
A
#
# COMPACT_ATOMS: atom_id res chain seq x y z
N MET A 1 18.18 16.75 14.23
CA MET A 1 17.04 17.24 13.40
C MET A 1 17.49 17.04 11.97
N SER A 2 16.69 16.35 11.12
CA SER A 2 17.06 16.19 9.71
C SER A 2 17.06 17.55 9.01
N LYS A 3 17.79 17.64 7.89
CA LYS A 3 17.84 18.84 7.05
C LYS A 3 16.43 19.22 6.57
N ILE A 4 15.64 18.24 6.15
CA ILE A 4 14.24 18.42 5.71
C ILE A 4 13.41 19.10 6.79
N ILE A 5 13.40 18.60 8.03
CA ILE A 5 12.65 19.23 9.13
C ILE A 5 13.09 20.68 9.38
N ALA A 6 14.39 20.96 9.28
CA ALA A 6 14.91 22.30 9.49
C ALA A 6 14.45 23.25 8.37
N GLU A 7 14.48 22.82 7.11
CA GLU A 7 14.05 23.59 5.94
C GLU A 7 12.54 23.86 6.00
N GLU A 8 11.73 22.86 6.31
CA GLU A 8 10.27 23.02 6.40
C GLU A 8 9.85 23.95 7.55
N LYS A 9 10.50 23.86 8.72
CA LYS A 9 10.29 24.82 9.81
C LYS A 9 10.68 26.26 9.40
N ALA A 10 11.76 26.41 8.65
CA ALA A 10 12.21 27.72 8.15
C ALA A 10 11.28 28.29 7.07
N SER A 11 10.61 27.44 6.27
CA SER A 11 9.60 27.87 5.29
C SER A 11 8.28 28.33 5.90
N GLY A 12 8.10 28.12 7.21
CA GLY A 12 6.89 28.51 7.94
C GLY A 12 5.83 27.43 8.08
N TYR A 13 6.16 26.16 7.78
CA TYR A 13 5.23 25.04 8.00
C TYR A 13 4.87 24.93 9.50
N GLN A 14 3.55 24.95 9.78
CA GLN A 14 3.00 24.94 11.14
C GLN A 14 2.49 23.57 11.59
N GLY A 15 2.60 22.54 10.73
CA GLY A 15 2.19 21.17 11.07
C GLY A 15 3.19 20.44 11.95
N GLY A 16 2.88 19.20 12.29
CA GLY A 16 3.74 18.35 13.11
C GLY A 16 4.78 17.59 12.31
N PHE A 17 5.76 17.05 13.02
CA PHE A 17 6.79 16.15 12.50
C PHE A 17 6.88 14.91 13.39
N ILE A 18 7.40 13.82 12.86
CA ILE A 18 7.72 12.61 13.63
C ILE A 18 9.24 12.52 13.75
N GLU A 19 9.79 13.18 14.77
CA GLU A 19 11.24 13.31 14.94
C GLU A 19 11.98 11.97 15.20
N SER A 20 11.23 10.92 15.60
CA SER A 20 11.76 9.56 15.78
C SER A 20 11.92 8.77 14.50
N LEU A 21 11.40 9.23 13.36
CA LEU A 21 11.63 8.61 12.07
C LEU A 21 13.09 8.74 11.65
N GLN A 22 13.65 7.62 11.19
CA GLN A 22 14.94 7.64 10.49
C GLN A 22 14.70 8.17 9.08
N VAL A 23 15.38 9.25 8.74
CA VAL A 23 15.29 9.92 7.43
C VAL A 23 16.49 9.52 6.59
N ASN A 24 16.23 9.13 5.33
CA ASN A 24 17.25 8.94 4.31
C ASN A 24 16.95 9.92 3.17
N GLU A 25 17.73 11.00 3.09
CA GLU A 25 17.53 12.08 2.12
C GLU A 25 17.85 11.65 0.68
N ASP A 26 18.68 10.61 0.50
CA ASP A 26 19.06 10.05 -0.81
C ASP A 26 18.19 8.86 -1.23
N ALA A 27 17.04 8.67 -0.62
CA ALA A 27 16.12 7.55 -0.91
C ALA A 27 14.85 7.99 -1.63
N LEU A 28 14.23 7.06 -2.34
CA LEU A 28 12.83 7.19 -2.75
C LEU A 28 11.94 6.91 -1.53
N ASN A 29 11.38 7.97 -0.95
CA ASN A 29 10.54 7.91 0.23
C ASN A 29 9.06 7.88 -0.15
N PHE A 30 8.28 6.94 0.42
CA PHE A 30 6.84 6.84 0.23
C PHE A 30 6.13 6.22 1.44
N LEU A 31 4.82 6.39 1.49
CA LEU A 31 3.96 5.91 2.57
C LEU A 31 3.01 4.83 2.05
N VAL A 32 2.61 3.92 2.93
CA VAL A 32 1.70 2.80 2.60
C VAL A 32 0.61 2.70 3.65
N ILE A 33 -0.65 2.81 3.23
CA ILE A 33 -1.84 2.71 4.07
C ILE A 33 -2.91 1.89 3.36
N GLY A 34 -3.74 1.16 4.07
CA GLY A 34 -4.90 0.46 3.54
C GLY A 34 -6.06 0.42 4.51
N ASP A 35 -7.21 -0.01 4.03
CA ASP A 35 -8.40 -0.28 4.85
C ASP A 35 -8.85 0.95 5.67
N TRP A 36 -8.97 2.12 5.00
CA TRP A 36 -9.05 3.41 5.70
C TRP A 36 -10.39 4.17 5.59
N GLY A 37 -11.13 4.08 4.49
CA GLY A 37 -12.21 5.02 4.15
C GLY A 37 -13.49 4.90 4.97
N ARG A 38 -13.57 5.59 6.10
CA ARG A 38 -14.69 5.55 7.07
C ARG A 38 -15.23 6.94 7.45
N ASN A 39 -15.31 7.88 6.50
CA ASN A 39 -15.85 9.24 6.71
C ASN A 39 -15.15 10.01 7.85
N GLY A 40 -13.83 9.83 8.02
CA GLY A 40 -13.06 10.41 9.11
C GLY A 40 -13.32 9.78 10.49
N GLN A 41 -14.20 8.76 10.56
CA GLN A 41 -14.57 8.11 11.80
C GLN A 41 -13.60 6.99 12.19
N TYR A 42 -13.86 6.37 13.34
CA TYR A 42 -12.97 5.41 13.99
C TYR A 42 -11.61 6.09 14.27
N HIS A 43 -10.52 5.59 13.75
CA HIS A 43 -9.20 6.21 13.89
C HIS A 43 -8.67 6.81 12.57
N GLN A 44 -9.51 6.93 11.54
CA GLN A 44 -9.08 7.42 10.23
C GLN A 44 -8.42 8.80 10.31
N THR A 45 -9.05 9.75 11.03
CA THR A 45 -8.51 11.12 11.16
C THR A 45 -7.21 11.17 11.95
N SER A 46 -7.06 10.38 13.04
CA SER A 46 -5.82 10.35 13.81
C SER A 46 -4.67 9.73 13.01
N VAL A 47 -4.94 8.66 12.24
CA VAL A 47 -3.97 8.06 11.33
C VAL A 47 -3.59 9.05 10.21
N ALA A 48 -4.57 9.73 9.59
CA ALA A 48 -4.33 10.74 8.55
C ALA A 48 -3.42 11.87 9.05
N LYS A 49 -3.61 12.32 10.29
CA LYS A 49 -2.75 13.33 10.91
C LYS A 49 -1.30 12.88 11.01
N GLN A 50 -1.06 11.65 11.45
CA GLN A 50 0.29 11.12 11.56
C GLN A 50 0.89 10.78 10.18
N LEU A 51 0.04 10.39 9.23
CA LEU A 51 0.46 10.20 7.83
C LEU A 51 1.01 11.52 7.25
N ALA A 52 0.34 12.67 7.51
CA ALA A 52 0.81 13.98 7.11
C ALA A 52 2.14 14.36 7.78
N ASN A 53 2.24 14.11 9.09
CA ASN A 53 3.48 14.35 9.83
C ASN A 53 4.65 13.50 9.32
N ALA A 54 4.41 12.23 8.94
CA ALA A 54 5.43 11.36 8.34
C ALA A 54 5.78 11.81 6.93
N ALA A 55 4.79 12.21 6.13
CA ALA A 55 4.99 12.67 4.75
C ALA A 55 5.97 13.84 4.68
N ILE A 56 5.76 14.87 5.50
CA ILE A 56 6.64 16.03 5.56
C ILE A 56 8.00 15.70 6.18
N THR A 57 8.03 14.81 7.19
CA THR A 57 9.28 14.41 7.86
C THR A 57 10.24 13.71 6.91
N LEU A 58 9.70 12.89 6.00
CA LEU A 58 10.48 12.08 5.06
C LEU A 58 10.64 12.71 3.69
N ASP A 59 9.99 13.84 3.41
CA ASP A 59 9.85 14.38 2.05
C ASP A 59 9.31 13.27 1.11
N SER A 60 8.19 12.65 1.51
CA SER A 60 7.63 11.54 0.73
C SER A 60 7.15 11.99 -0.64
N LYS A 61 7.35 11.15 -1.65
CA LYS A 61 7.05 11.49 -3.04
C LYS A 61 5.66 11.04 -3.48
N PHE A 62 5.09 10.03 -2.81
CA PHE A 62 3.74 9.52 -3.07
C PHE A 62 3.25 8.64 -1.92
N ILE A 63 1.98 8.31 -1.96
CA ILE A 63 1.31 7.41 -1.02
C ILE A 63 0.77 6.21 -1.80
N ILE A 64 0.89 5.01 -1.24
CA ILE A 64 0.25 3.80 -1.75
C ILE A 64 -0.95 3.46 -0.89
N SER A 65 -2.12 3.31 -1.52
CA SER A 65 -3.29 2.70 -0.89
C SER A 65 -3.39 1.23 -1.28
N THR A 66 -3.39 0.35 -0.27
CA THR A 66 -3.46 -1.10 -0.46
C THR A 66 -4.89 -1.65 -0.55
N GLY A 67 -5.87 -0.80 -0.86
CA GLY A 67 -7.27 -1.20 -1.08
C GLY A 67 -8.16 -1.07 0.15
N ASP A 68 -9.43 -1.45 -0.03
CA ASP A 68 -10.53 -1.14 0.88
C ASP A 68 -10.57 0.36 1.17
N ASN A 69 -10.65 1.11 0.05
CA ASN A 69 -10.55 2.56 0.05
C ASN A 69 -11.82 3.23 0.60
N PHE A 70 -12.98 2.57 0.47
CA PHE A 70 -14.26 3.10 0.91
C PHE A 70 -15.14 2.03 1.54
N TYR A 71 -15.47 2.20 2.80
CA TYR A 71 -16.39 1.34 3.55
C TYR A 71 -17.81 1.90 3.61
N PRO A 72 -18.87 1.02 3.75
CA PRO A 72 -18.74 -0.45 3.77
C PRO A 72 -18.72 -1.12 2.40
N ASN A 73 -19.05 -0.42 1.30
CA ASN A 73 -19.33 -1.05 0.02
C ASN A 73 -18.68 -0.33 -1.18
N GLY A 74 -17.57 0.38 -0.99
CA GLY A 74 -16.96 1.16 -2.07
C GLY A 74 -17.81 2.36 -2.50
N VAL A 75 -17.44 2.99 -3.61
CA VAL A 75 -18.16 4.13 -4.20
C VAL A 75 -19.04 3.68 -5.39
N GLN A 76 -20.18 4.36 -5.59
CA GLN A 76 -21.12 4.05 -6.68
C GLN A 76 -20.78 4.78 -7.99
N SER A 77 -20.21 5.98 -7.89
CA SER A 77 -19.90 6.84 -9.04
C SER A 77 -18.76 7.80 -8.69
N ILE A 78 -18.31 8.56 -9.68
CA ILE A 78 -17.36 9.67 -9.52
C ILE A 78 -17.90 10.84 -8.69
N SER A 79 -19.20 10.90 -8.47
CA SER A 79 -19.88 11.94 -7.66
C SER A 79 -20.40 11.38 -6.32
N ASP A 80 -19.97 10.17 -5.91
CA ASP A 80 -20.34 9.60 -4.63
C ASP A 80 -19.83 10.50 -3.49
N PRO A 81 -20.69 10.85 -2.50
CA PRO A 81 -20.28 11.69 -1.36
C PRO A 81 -19.08 11.15 -0.57
N LEU A 82 -18.82 9.83 -0.60
CA LEU A 82 -17.69 9.21 0.08
C LEU A 82 -16.35 9.75 -0.42
N TRP A 83 -16.24 10.20 -1.69
CA TRP A 83 -15.03 10.86 -2.17
C TRP A 83 -14.66 12.05 -1.30
N LYS A 84 -15.66 12.90 -1.01
CA LYS A 84 -15.46 14.07 -0.16
C LYS A 84 -15.23 13.66 1.30
N THR A 85 -16.12 12.87 1.87
CA THR A 85 -16.17 12.65 3.32
C THR A 85 -15.14 11.65 3.83
N SER A 86 -14.65 10.72 2.98
CA SER A 86 -13.66 9.71 3.36
C SER A 86 -12.26 9.98 2.80
N PHE A 87 -12.13 10.78 1.72
CA PHE A 87 -10.83 11.03 1.09
C PHE A 87 -10.46 12.51 1.12
N GLU A 88 -11.18 13.38 0.39
CA GLU A 88 -10.75 14.76 0.16
C GLU A 88 -10.72 15.60 1.44
N ASP A 89 -11.71 15.45 2.32
CA ASP A 89 -11.79 16.22 3.58
C ASP A 89 -10.88 15.61 4.68
N VAL A 90 -10.56 14.33 4.61
CA VAL A 90 -9.75 13.64 5.65
C VAL A 90 -8.25 13.80 5.39
N TYR A 91 -7.83 13.64 4.13
CA TYR A 91 -6.43 13.70 3.73
C TYR A 91 -6.11 15.04 3.05
N ASN A 92 -6.53 16.16 3.65
CA ASN A 92 -6.42 17.52 3.11
C ASN A 92 -5.22 18.32 3.64
N ASP A 93 -4.45 17.79 4.57
CA ASP A 93 -3.20 18.42 5.02
C ASP A 93 -2.22 18.51 3.83
N PHE A 94 -1.53 19.66 3.71
CA PHE A 94 -0.64 19.96 2.58
C PHE A 94 0.31 18.82 2.18
N PRO A 95 1.00 18.11 3.12
CA PRO A 95 1.91 17.03 2.75
C PRO A 95 1.22 15.80 2.12
N LEU A 96 -0.12 15.70 2.21
CA LEU A 96 -0.91 14.61 1.63
C LEU A 96 -1.50 14.93 0.26
N LEU A 97 -1.27 16.17 -0.25
CA LEU A 97 -1.69 16.60 -1.59
C LEU A 97 -0.72 16.11 -2.69
N GLN A 98 -0.10 14.97 -2.47
CA GLN A 98 0.76 14.24 -3.39
C GLN A 98 0.01 13.08 -4.05
N ASP A 99 0.64 12.40 -5.01
CA ASP A 99 0.04 11.27 -5.72
C ASP A 99 -0.29 10.11 -4.76
N TRP A 100 -1.51 9.58 -4.88
CA TRP A 100 -1.97 8.36 -4.25
C TRP A 100 -2.08 7.26 -5.30
N ASN A 101 -1.15 6.31 -5.29
CA ASN A 101 -1.20 5.13 -6.15
C ASN A 101 -2.06 4.05 -5.50
N VAL A 102 -3.17 3.71 -6.14
CA VAL A 102 -4.26 2.98 -5.48
C VAL A 102 -4.50 1.61 -6.11
N VAL A 103 -4.74 0.59 -5.28
CA VAL A 103 -5.34 -0.68 -5.69
C VAL A 103 -6.71 -0.86 -5.03
N LEU A 104 -7.50 -1.78 -5.58
CA LEU A 104 -8.86 -2.08 -5.09
C LEU A 104 -8.84 -3.18 -4.03
N GLY A 105 -9.58 -2.96 -2.94
CA GLY A 105 -9.91 -4.00 -1.98
C GLY A 105 -11.27 -4.66 -2.25
N ASN A 106 -11.62 -5.62 -1.40
CA ASN A 106 -12.87 -6.36 -1.57
C ASN A 106 -14.12 -5.51 -1.25
N HIS A 107 -14.01 -4.53 -0.34
CA HIS A 107 -15.11 -3.61 -0.08
C HIS A 107 -15.37 -2.70 -1.29
N ASP A 108 -14.35 -2.32 -2.04
CA ASP A 108 -14.48 -1.52 -3.27
C ASP A 108 -15.23 -2.29 -4.36
N TYR A 109 -15.10 -3.62 -4.37
CA TYR A 109 -15.77 -4.52 -5.33
C TYR A 109 -17.27 -4.74 -5.07
N ARG A 110 -17.77 -4.38 -3.90
CA ARG A 110 -19.20 -4.52 -3.56
C ARG A 110 -20.11 -3.53 -4.30
N SER A 111 -19.54 -2.48 -4.89
CA SER A 111 -20.30 -1.48 -5.63
C SER A 111 -19.76 -1.32 -7.05
N ASN A 112 -19.11 -0.21 -7.36
CA ASN A 112 -18.62 0.12 -8.69
C ASN A 112 -17.11 0.40 -8.68
N PRO A 113 -16.26 -0.62 -8.77
CA PRO A 113 -14.81 -0.42 -8.77
C PRO A 113 -14.33 0.45 -9.94
N ALA A 114 -15.00 0.43 -11.09
CA ALA A 114 -14.66 1.28 -12.23
C ALA A 114 -14.82 2.80 -11.94
N ALA A 115 -15.63 3.17 -10.94
CA ALA A 115 -15.73 4.57 -10.52
C ALA A 115 -14.42 5.10 -9.92
N GLN A 116 -13.62 4.24 -9.29
CA GLN A 116 -12.33 4.62 -8.74
C GLN A 116 -11.29 4.87 -9.85
N ILE A 117 -11.33 4.07 -10.92
CA ILE A 117 -10.52 4.32 -12.12
C ILE A 117 -10.93 5.65 -12.77
N ALA A 118 -12.23 5.87 -12.96
CA ALA A 118 -12.74 7.07 -13.59
C ALA A 118 -12.46 8.35 -12.77
N TYR A 119 -12.36 8.24 -11.44
CA TYR A 119 -12.04 9.37 -10.56
C TYR A 119 -10.61 9.89 -10.77
N SER A 120 -9.69 9.09 -11.27
CA SER A 120 -8.33 9.51 -11.63
C SER A 120 -8.30 10.61 -12.70
N ALA A 121 -9.36 10.75 -13.51
CA ALA A 121 -9.47 11.83 -14.48
C ALA A 121 -9.96 13.16 -13.86
N ILE A 122 -10.40 13.13 -12.60
CA ILE A 122 -11.00 14.29 -11.90
C ILE A 122 -10.06 14.78 -10.80
N SER A 123 -9.54 13.86 -9.98
CA SER A 123 -8.65 14.18 -8.88
C SER A 123 -7.22 14.37 -9.38
N GLY A 124 -6.59 15.47 -8.98
CA GLY A 124 -5.18 15.72 -9.30
C GLY A 124 -4.19 14.83 -8.55
N ARG A 125 -4.66 13.98 -7.61
CA ARG A 125 -3.81 13.16 -6.76
C ARG A 125 -4.22 11.68 -6.68
N TRP A 126 -5.44 11.30 -7.11
CA TRP A 126 -5.89 9.90 -7.15
C TRP A 126 -5.38 9.24 -8.42
N ASN A 127 -4.39 8.36 -8.29
CA ASN A 127 -3.75 7.70 -9.43
C ASN A 127 -4.11 6.21 -9.46
N MET A 128 -5.10 5.89 -10.26
CA MET A 128 -5.56 4.52 -10.54
C MET A 128 -5.98 4.44 -12.01
N PRO A 129 -5.02 4.36 -12.95
CA PRO A 129 -5.31 4.45 -14.39
C PRO A 129 -6.05 3.23 -14.95
N ASP A 130 -5.96 2.08 -14.26
CA ASP A 130 -6.63 0.83 -14.62
C ASP A 130 -6.76 -0.05 -13.36
N TYR A 131 -7.43 -1.21 -13.46
CA TYR A 131 -7.49 -2.23 -12.41
C TYR A 131 -6.11 -2.74 -11.99
N TYR A 132 -5.16 -2.75 -12.91
CA TYR A 132 -3.76 -3.09 -12.67
C TYR A 132 -2.85 -2.26 -13.57
N PHE A 133 -1.75 -1.80 -13.02
CA PHE A 133 -0.80 -0.91 -13.72
C PHE A 133 0.60 -1.03 -13.11
N SER A 134 1.58 -0.38 -13.73
CA SER A 134 2.94 -0.35 -13.21
C SER A 134 3.59 1.00 -13.41
N GLN A 135 4.58 1.29 -12.57
CA GLN A 135 5.39 2.50 -12.64
C GLN A 135 6.86 2.14 -12.41
N LYS A 136 7.75 2.81 -13.12
CA LYS A 136 9.19 2.79 -12.84
C LYS A 136 9.59 4.17 -12.33
N LEU A 137 9.99 4.25 -11.07
CA LEU A 137 10.38 5.51 -10.41
C LEU A 137 11.88 5.49 -10.12
N SER A 138 12.54 6.61 -10.39
CA SER A 138 13.96 6.79 -10.10
C SER A 138 14.19 6.89 -8.59
N ILE A 139 15.31 6.33 -8.13
CA ILE A 139 15.80 6.52 -6.77
C ILE A 139 16.63 7.82 -6.78
N ASN A 140 16.26 8.78 -5.94
CA ASN A 140 16.96 10.05 -5.81
C ASN A 140 17.26 10.70 -7.19
N ASP A 141 16.25 10.74 -8.07
CA ASP A 141 16.32 11.30 -9.44
C ASP A 141 17.37 10.66 -10.37
N ASP A 142 18.02 9.58 -9.94
CA ASP A 142 18.98 8.82 -10.76
C ASP A 142 18.23 7.85 -11.70
N ALA A 143 18.17 8.20 -12.98
CA ALA A 143 17.51 7.39 -14.01
C ALA A 143 18.16 6.00 -14.24
N THR A 144 19.37 5.78 -13.72
CA THR A 144 20.08 4.49 -13.79
C THR A 144 19.75 3.56 -12.63
N GLN A 145 18.98 4.04 -11.65
CA GLN A 145 18.59 3.32 -10.46
C GLN A 145 17.10 3.51 -10.20
N LYS A 146 16.32 2.44 -10.41
CA LYS A 146 14.86 2.51 -10.40
C LYS A 146 14.24 1.46 -9.49
N VAL A 147 13.04 1.77 -9.00
CA VAL A 147 12.11 0.83 -8.41
C VAL A 147 10.99 0.56 -9.41
N LEU A 148 10.74 -0.71 -9.70
CA LEU A 148 9.56 -1.14 -10.45
C LEU A 148 8.44 -1.44 -9.44
N PHE A 149 7.37 -0.66 -9.49
CA PHE A 149 6.12 -0.91 -8.78
C PHE A 149 5.12 -1.58 -9.72
N VAL A 150 4.49 -2.65 -9.26
CA VAL A 150 3.47 -3.42 -10.01
C VAL A 150 2.22 -3.50 -9.14
N TYR A 151 1.21 -2.73 -9.50
CA TYR A 151 -0.08 -2.68 -8.82
C TYR A 151 -1.02 -3.71 -9.44
N ILE A 152 -1.55 -4.64 -8.64
CA ILE A 152 -2.35 -5.76 -9.11
C ILE A 152 -3.73 -5.77 -8.45
N ASP A 153 -4.74 -6.16 -9.21
CA ASP A 153 -6.05 -6.46 -8.67
C ASP A 153 -6.12 -7.92 -8.22
N THR A 154 -6.19 -8.12 -6.92
CA THR A 154 -6.25 -9.46 -6.34
C THR A 154 -7.66 -10.03 -6.21
N ASN A 155 -8.71 -9.20 -6.31
CA ASN A 155 -10.11 -9.61 -6.11
C ASN A 155 -10.55 -10.75 -7.04
N PRO A 156 -10.28 -10.72 -8.37
CA PRO A 156 -10.74 -11.77 -9.27
C PRO A 156 -9.98 -13.10 -9.11
N PHE A 157 -8.95 -13.15 -8.27
CA PHE A 157 -8.22 -14.38 -7.96
C PHE A 157 -8.76 -15.13 -6.73
N VAL A 158 -9.70 -14.55 -5.99
CA VAL A 158 -10.37 -15.18 -4.86
C VAL A 158 -11.58 -15.98 -5.35
N LYS A 159 -11.45 -17.31 -5.41
CA LYS A 159 -12.45 -18.20 -6.03
C LYS A 159 -13.83 -18.09 -5.42
N LYS A 160 -13.95 -17.89 -4.10
CA LYS A 160 -15.24 -17.78 -3.44
C LYS A 160 -16.05 -16.57 -3.92
N TYR A 161 -15.39 -15.48 -4.38
CA TYR A 161 -16.09 -14.26 -4.83
C TYR A 161 -16.97 -14.48 -6.07
N TYR A 162 -16.69 -15.49 -6.89
CA TYR A 162 -17.54 -15.86 -8.03
C TYR A 162 -18.88 -16.49 -7.64
N LYS A 163 -19.05 -16.88 -6.37
CA LYS A 163 -20.27 -17.48 -5.82
C LYS A 163 -20.96 -16.58 -4.80
N ASP A 164 -20.35 -15.47 -4.44
CA ASP A 164 -20.82 -14.52 -3.44
C ASP A 164 -21.53 -13.36 -4.13
N ASP A 165 -22.77 -13.07 -3.70
CA ASP A 165 -23.62 -12.05 -4.33
C ASP A 165 -23.03 -10.64 -4.26
N ASP A 166 -22.25 -10.36 -3.25
CA ASP A 166 -21.59 -9.06 -3.08
C ASP A 166 -20.50 -8.81 -4.14
N TYR A 167 -19.87 -9.87 -4.66
CA TYR A 167 -18.68 -9.76 -5.52
C TYR A 167 -18.85 -10.28 -6.93
N LYS A 168 -19.67 -11.35 -7.12
CA LYS A 168 -19.71 -12.12 -8.36
C LYS A 168 -19.95 -11.27 -9.61
N LYS A 169 -20.79 -10.23 -9.51
CA LYS A 169 -21.12 -9.34 -10.61
C LYS A 169 -19.89 -8.58 -11.15
N GLN A 170 -18.99 -8.18 -10.26
CA GLN A 170 -17.82 -7.36 -10.64
C GLN A 170 -16.61 -8.25 -10.98
N VAL A 171 -16.33 -9.30 -10.18
CA VAL A 171 -15.17 -10.18 -10.47
C VAL A 171 -15.35 -10.95 -11.78
N SER A 172 -16.59 -11.28 -12.17
CA SER A 172 -16.88 -11.96 -13.44
C SER A 172 -16.61 -11.11 -14.70
N LYS A 173 -16.39 -9.81 -14.55
CA LYS A 173 -16.02 -8.93 -15.65
C LYS A 173 -14.50 -8.89 -15.88
N GLN A 174 -13.71 -9.45 -14.96
CA GLN A 174 -12.26 -9.36 -14.99
C GLN A 174 -11.64 -10.56 -15.70
N ASP A 175 -10.63 -10.30 -16.52
CA ASP A 175 -9.86 -11.34 -17.20
C ASP A 175 -8.57 -11.65 -16.41
N THR A 176 -8.63 -12.68 -15.59
CA THR A 176 -7.48 -13.12 -14.78
C THR A 176 -6.33 -13.67 -15.61
N ALA A 177 -6.60 -14.21 -16.81
CA ALA A 177 -5.56 -14.73 -17.70
C ALA A 177 -4.80 -13.58 -18.34
N ALA A 178 -5.50 -12.54 -18.80
CA ALA A 178 -4.89 -11.32 -19.32
C ALA A 178 -4.04 -10.64 -18.25
N GLN A 179 -4.54 -10.45 -17.02
CA GLN A 179 -3.78 -9.87 -15.93
C GLN A 179 -2.51 -10.67 -15.60
N LYS A 180 -2.59 -12.01 -15.53
CA LYS A 180 -1.40 -12.87 -15.33
C LYS A 180 -0.37 -12.72 -16.42
N THR A 181 -0.81 -12.67 -17.66
CA THR A 181 0.07 -12.47 -18.82
C THR A 181 0.79 -11.13 -18.72
N TRP A 182 0.04 -10.08 -18.37
CA TRP A 182 0.59 -8.75 -18.17
C TRP A 182 1.60 -8.72 -17.00
N ILE A 183 1.27 -9.31 -15.83
CA ILE A 183 2.18 -9.39 -14.67
C ILE A 183 3.51 -10.07 -15.09
N ASN A 184 3.44 -11.20 -15.84
CA ASN A 184 4.62 -11.88 -16.32
C ASN A 184 5.47 -10.96 -17.22
N SER A 185 4.84 -10.22 -18.12
CA SER A 185 5.53 -9.27 -19.02
C SER A 185 6.24 -8.17 -18.23
N VAL A 186 5.54 -7.53 -17.29
CA VAL A 186 6.09 -6.41 -16.51
C VAL A 186 7.20 -6.86 -15.56
N LEU A 187 7.01 -7.97 -14.84
CA LEU A 187 8.03 -8.48 -13.91
C LEU A 187 9.27 -9.03 -14.60
N SER A 188 9.16 -9.44 -15.88
CA SER A 188 10.30 -9.89 -16.70
C SER A 188 11.08 -8.76 -17.35
N ASP A 189 10.74 -7.50 -17.09
CA ASP A 189 11.44 -6.34 -17.66
C ASP A 189 12.96 -6.45 -17.44
N PRO A 190 13.76 -6.47 -18.53
CA PRO A 190 15.20 -6.67 -18.44
C PRO A 190 16.00 -5.38 -18.16
N ASP A 191 15.31 -4.24 -17.92
CA ASP A 191 15.96 -2.95 -17.65
C ASP A 191 16.96 -3.08 -16.47
N PRO A 192 18.29 -2.95 -16.70
CA PRO A 192 19.30 -3.10 -15.65
C PRO A 192 19.24 -1.99 -14.59
N ALA A 193 18.51 -0.92 -14.88
CA ALA A 193 18.26 0.15 -13.92
C ALA A 193 17.32 -0.29 -12.80
N ILE A 194 16.51 -1.33 -12.99
CA ILE A 194 15.59 -1.83 -11.95
C ILE A 194 16.37 -2.50 -10.82
N LYS A 195 16.50 -1.80 -9.72
CA LYS A 195 17.13 -2.30 -8.48
C LYS A 195 16.16 -3.07 -7.61
N TRP A 196 14.92 -2.63 -7.51
CA TRP A 196 13.88 -3.22 -6.68
C TRP A 196 12.62 -3.52 -7.48
N ARG A 197 11.98 -4.67 -7.19
CA ARG A 197 10.66 -5.04 -7.69
C ARG A 197 9.70 -5.13 -6.52
N ILE A 198 8.71 -4.24 -6.49
CA ILE A 198 7.69 -4.18 -5.45
C ILE A 198 6.33 -4.43 -6.09
N VAL A 199 5.59 -5.39 -5.55
CA VAL A 199 4.22 -5.67 -5.98
C VAL A 199 3.26 -5.17 -4.90
N VAL A 200 2.18 -4.52 -5.31
CA VAL A 200 1.13 -3.99 -4.46
C VAL A 200 -0.18 -4.66 -4.82
N GLY A 201 -0.89 -5.17 -3.83
CA GLY A 201 -2.23 -5.74 -3.98
C GLY A 201 -2.99 -5.61 -2.66
N HIS A 202 -4.23 -6.11 -2.62
CA HIS A 202 -5.03 -5.99 -1.40
C HIS A 202 -4.92 -7.22 -0.48
N HIS A 203 -5.17 -8.41 -1.04
CA HIS A 203 -5.23 -9.63 -0.23
C HIS A 203 -3.84 -10.15 0.13
N PRO A 204 -3.59 -10.56 1.39
CA PRO A 204 -2.29 -11.06 1.80
C PRO A 204 -2.01 -12.47 1.27
N LEU A 205 -0.74 -12.74 0.92
CA LEU A 205 -0.24 -14.09 0.68
C LEU A 205 0.08 -14.79 2.00
N TYR A 206 0.50 -14.02 2.98
CA TYR A 206 0.84 -14.45 4.34
C TYR A 206 0.27 -13.44 5.33
N CYS A 207 -0.36 -13.91 6.39
CA CYS A 207 -0.83 -13.09 7.51
C CYS A 207 -0.90 -13.92 8.79
N GLY A 208 -0.73 -13.28 9.93
CA GLY A 208 -0.92 -13.90 11.26
C GLY A 208 -2.30 -13.63 11.86
N GLY A 209 -3.15 -12.86 11.18
CA GLY A 209 -4.46 -12.44 11.63
C GLY A 209 -5.57 -13.47 11.40
N LYS A 210 -6.81 -13.00 11.38
CA LYS A 210 -8.02 -13.81 11.25
C LYS A 210 -8.00 -14.75 10.03
N ARG A 211 -7.34 -14.35 8.94
CA ARG A 211 -7.33 -15.06 7.66
C ARG A 211 -6.15 -16.00 7.46
N VAL A 212 -5.38 -16.28 8.49
CA VAL A 212 -4.20 -17.16 8.41
C VAL A 212 -4.46 -18.53 7.76
N LYS A 213 -5.68 -19.08 7.94
CA LYS A 213 -6.15 -20.35 7.34
C LYS A 213 -7.30 -20.14 6.34
N SER A 214 -7.51 -18.93 5.87
CA SER A 214 -8.59 -18.63 4.92
C SER A 214 -8.26 -19.17 3.53
N LEU A 215 -9.29 -19.65 2.82
CA LEU A 215 -9.16 -20.03 1.41
C LEU A 215 -8.74 -18.85 0.53
N GLU A 216 -9.11 -17.61 0.88
CA GLU A 216 -8.65 -16.41 0.18
C GLU A 216 -7.12 -16.32 0.19
N THR A 217 -6.51 -16.41 1.38
CA THR A 217 -5.05 -16.36 1.52
C THR A 217 -4.36 -17.48 0.72
N PHE A 218 -4.95 -18.68 0.70
CA PHE A 218 -4.41 -19.80 -0.10
C PHE A 218 -4.57 -19.56 -1.61
N ASP A 219 -5.72 -19.04 -2.07
CA ASP A 219 -5.93 -18.75 -3.50
C ASP A 219 -4.90 -17.72 -4.00
N ILE A 220 -4.71 -16.64 -3.25
CA ILE A 220 -3.77 -15.56 -3.59
C ILE A 220 -2.33 -16.06 -3.55
N ARG A 221 -1.95 -16.80 -2.50
CA ARG A 221 -0.61 -17.41 -2.40
C ARG A 221 -0.30 -18.33 -3.57
N ASN A 222 -1.20 -19.27 -3.86
CA ASN A 222 -1.00 -20.22 -4.95
C ASN A 222 -0.91 -19.55 -6.31
N CYS A 223 -1.56 -18.39 -6.46
CA CYS A 223 -1.53 -17.64 -7.71
C CYS A 223 -0.23 -16.86 -7.90
N PHE A 224 0.20 -16.11 -6.87
CA PHE A 224 1.23 -15.08 -7.03
C PHE A 224 2.61 -15.49 -6.49
N GLU A 225 2.71 -16.33 -5.48
CA GLU A 225 4.00 -16.72 -4.91
C GLU A 225 4.96 -17.37 -5.95
N PRO A 226 4.50 -18.23 -6.87
CA PRO A 226 5.36 -18.77 -7.92
C PRO A 226 5.93 -17.68 -8.83
N LEU A 227 5.13 -16.64 -9.14
CA LEU A 227 5.58 -15.49 -9.94
C LEU A 227 6.61 -14.65 -9.18
N PHE A 228 6.35 -14.38 -7.89
CA PHE A 228 7.26 -13.62 -7.05
C PHE A 228 8.62 -14.30 -6.89
N LYS A 229 8.62 -15.62 -6.73
CA LYS A 229 9.86 -16.43 -6.71
C LYS A 229 10.59 -16.38 -8.05
N LYS A 230 9.87 -16.57 -9.17
CA LYS A 230 10.44 -16.58 -10.52
C LYS A 230 11.13 -15.27 -10.87
N TYR A 231 10.49 -14.14 -10.56
CA TYR A 231 10.96 -12.81 -10.93
C TYR A 231 11.71 -12.09 -9.81
N LYS A 232 12.00 -12.78 -8.72
CA LYS A 232 12.74 -12.24 -7.57
C LYS A 232 12.12 -10.94 -7.06
N VAL A 233 10.80 -10.94 -6.83
CA VAL A 233 10.10 -9.82 -6.20
C VAL A 233 10.67 -9.58 -4.81
N ASP A 234 11.02 -8.34 -4.50
CA ASP A 234 11.67 -7.97 -3.24
C ASP A 234 10.65 -7.76 -2.11
N ALA A 235 9.53 -7.10 -2.42
CA ALA A 235 8.47 -6.84 -1.46
C ALA A 235 7.08 -7.00 -2.06
N TYR A 236 6.14 -7.46 -1.24
CA TYR A 236 4.71 -7.42 -1.49
C TYR A 236 4.03 -6.61 -0.41
N LEU A 237 3.28 -5.57 -0.81
CA LEU A 237 2.56 -4.67 0.07
C LEU A 237 1.06 -4.93 -0.06
N CYS A 238 0.36 -5.10 1.07
CA CYS A 238 -1.07 -5.39 1.06
C CYS A 238 -1.80 -4.83 2.30
N GLY A 239 -3.13 -4.98 2.31
CA GLY A 239 -4.04 -4.67 3.40
C GLY A 239 -4.88 -5.88 3.81
N HIS A 240 -6.21 -5.70 3.87
CA HIS A 240 -7.22 -6.72 4.13
C HIS A 240 -7.26 -7.28 5.55
N GLU A 241 -6.14 -7.59 6.17
CA GLU A 241 -6.03 -7.77 7.61
C GLU A 241 -5.88 -6.40 8.25
N HIS A 242 -6.77 -6.09 9.20
CA HIS A 242 -6.77 -4.80 9.88
C HIS A 242 -5.74 -4.80 11.01
N ASP A 243 -4.47 -4.87 10.61
CA ASP A 243 -3.31 -4.89 11.49
C ASP A 243 -2.04 -4.45 10.73
N LEU A 244 -0.90 -4.49 11.40
CA LEU A 244 0.39 -4.12 10.85
C LEU A 244 1.35 -5.29 11.00
N GLN A 245 1.86 -5.82 9.86
CA GLN A 245 2.73 -7.00 9.89
C GLN A 245 3.91 -6.89 8.93
N HIS A 246 5.05 -7.46 9.34
CA HIS A 246 6.16 -7.80 8.47
C HIS A 246 6.45 -9.30 8.59
N ILE A 247 6.30 -10.02 7.50
CA ILE A 247 6.46 -11.47 7.43
C ILE A 247 7.54 -11.80 6.41
N LYS A 248 8.46 -12.70 6.76
CA LYS A 248 9.60 -13.08 5.93
C LYS A 248 9.76 -14.59 5.87
N PRO A 249 8.99 -15.28 5.00
CA PRO A 249 9.19 -16.71 4.72
C PRO A 249 10.54 -16.95 4.03
N ALA A 250 10.84 -18.22 3.81
CA ALA A 250 12.01 -18.58 3.00
C ALA A 250 11.91 -17.99 1.59
N GLY A 251 13.05 -17.55 1.04
CA GLY A 251 13.12 -16.90 -0.28
C GLY A 251 13.49 -15.41 -0.16
N GLN A 252 13.27 -14.65 -1.25
CA GLN A 252 13.67 -13.24 -1.32
C GLN A 252 12.58 -12.30 -0.79
N THR A 253 11.33 -12.53 -1.17
CA THR A 253 10.22 -11.60 -0.95
C THR A 253 9.94 -11.35 0.52
N HIS A 254 9.80 -10.09 0.88
CA HIS A 254 9.27 -9.59 2.14
C HIS A 254 7.77 -9.27 1.96
N TYR A 255 6.94 -9.64 2.93
CA TYR A 255 5.49 -9.42 2.89
C TYR A 255 5.11 -8.45 3.99
N PHE A 256 4.41 -7.38 3.60
CA PHE A 256 3.97 -6.33 4.51
C PHE A 256 2.46 -6.19 4.45
N VAL A 257 1.81 -6.21 5.61
CA VAL A 257 0.40 -5.89 5.77
C VAL A 257 0.30 -4.53 6.43
N SER A 258 -0.32 -3.56 5.73
CA SER A 258 -0.59 -2.20 6.21
C SER A 258 -2.07 -1.91 6.06
N GLY A 259 -2.91 -2.63 6.82
CA GLY A 259 -4.37 -2.57 6.73
C GLY A 259 -5.04 -1.94 7.96
N ALA A 260 -4.32 -1.12 8.71
CA ALA A 260 -4.79 -0.53 9.97
C ALA A 260 -5.12 0.97 9.88
N GLY A 261 -5.57 1.42 8.69
CA GLY A 261 -5.81 2.84 8.41
C GLY A 261 -6.98 3.47 9.17
N CYS A 262 -7.91 2.66 9.70
CA CYS A 262 -9.03 3.19 10.51
C CYS A 262 -9.56 2.22 11.55
N GLU A 263 -9.42 0.92 11.35
CA GLU A 263 -9.94 -0.12 12.23
C GLU A 263 -8.88 -1.20 12.45
N VAL A 264 -8.83 -1.80 13.64
CA VAL A 264 -7.91 -2.88 13.95
C VAL A 264 -8.63 -4.12 14.45
N ARG A 265 -8.01 -5.28 14.18
CA ARG A 265 -8.47 -6.59 14.64
C ARG A 265 -7.32 -7.33 15.31
N PRO A 266 -7.61 -8.27 16.24
CA PRO A 266 -6.56 -9.08 16.85
C PRO A 266 -5.72 -9.78 15.78
N THR A 267 -4.40 -9.74 15.97
CA THR A 267 -3.45 -10.45 15.11
C THR A 267 -2.60 -11.44 15.92
N GLY A 268 -2.08 -12.45 15.24
CA GLY A 268 -1.09 -13.39 15.78
C GLY A 268 0.24 -13.27 15.03
N LYS A 269 1.17 -14.15 15.38
CA LYS A 269 2.47 -14.27 14.73
C LYS A 269 2.62 -15.64 14.08
N LEU A 270 3.08 -15.66 12.84
CA LEU A 270 3.61 -16.85 12.19
C LEU A 270 5.07 -17.07 12.65
N PRO A 271 5.62 -18.28 12.49
CA PRO A 271 7.06 -18.50 12.72
C PRO A 271 7.95 -17.53 11.92
N GLU A 272 7.50 -17.13 10.74
CA GLU A 272 8.17 -16.23 9.81
C GLU A 272 7.91 -14.74 10.08
N SER A 273 7.07 -14.39 11.06
CA SER A 273 6.77 -12.99 11.40
C SER A 273 7.98 -12.33 12.06
N ARG A 274 8.43 -11.24 11.46
CA ARG A 274 9.39 -10.31 12.07
C ARG A 274 8.68 -9.31 12.99
N PHE A 275 7.50 -8.88 12.56
CA PHE A 275 6.64 -7.97 13.31
C PHE A 275 5.17 -8.30 13.05
N ALA A 276 4.33 -8.18 14.08
CA ALA A 276 2.87 -8.20 13.97
C ALA A 276 2.27 -7.47 15.17
N LYS A 277 1.40 -6.51 14.90
CA LYS A 277 0.73 -5.72 15.94
C LYS A 277 -0.67 -5.27 15.49
N ALA A 278 -1.65 -5.45 16.34
CA ALA A 278 -2.97 -4.85 16.21
C ALA A 278 -2.90 -3.43 16.83
N ASP A 279 -2.48 -2.48 16.02
CA ASP A 279 -2.44 -1.06 16.36
C ASP A 279 -2.85 -0.25 15.13
N PHE A 280 -3.45 0.92 15.30
CA PHE A 280 -3.80 1.81 14.19
C PHE A 280 -2.53 2.44 13.63
N GLY A 281 -2.45 2.57 12.30
CA GLY A 281 -1.26 3.18 11.70
C GLY A 281 -1.04 2.81 10.24
N PHE A 282 0.20 3.01 9.83
CA PHE A 282 0.66 2.88 8.45
C PHE A 282 2.14 2.52 8.42
N MET A 283 2.68 2.31 7.22
CA MET A 283 4.10 2.03 7.03
C MET A 283 4.78 3.12 6.20
N THR A 284 6.05 3.36 6.46
CA THR A 284 6.92 4.20 5.65
C THR A 284 8.02 3.37 5.03
N PHE A 285 8.41 3.73 3.82
CA PHE A 285 9.49 3.08 3.08
C PHE A 285 10.46 4.14 2.56
N SER A 286 11.75 3.90 2.76
CA SER A 286 12.83 4.70 2.18
C SER A 286 13.75 3.75 1.42
N ILE A 287 13.78 3.85 0.08
CA ILE A 287 14.51 2.92 -0.78
C ILE A 287 15.72 3.59 -1.39
N SER A 288 16.90 3.09 -1.06
CA SER A 288 18.14 3.35 -1.77
C SER A 288 18.53 2.18 -2.66
N PRO A 289 19.55 2.25 -3.52
CA PRO A 289 19.90 1.16 -4.42
C PRO A 289 20.14 -0.19 -3.73
N ASP A 290 20.74 -0.16 -2.55
CA ASP A 290 21.18 -1.36 -1.82
C ASP A 290 20.37 -1.64 -0.54
N ASN A 291 19.40 -0.77 -0.22
CA ASN A 291 18.77 -0.80 1.08
C ASN A 291 17.30 -0.33 1.03
N MET A 292 16.43 -1.02 1.75
CA MET A 292 15.04 -0.64 1.99
C MET A 292 14.84 -0.50 3.50
N LEU A 293 14.72 0.73 3.99
CA LEU A 293 14.32 1.03 5.35
C LEU A 293 12.79 1.03 5.42
N VAL A 294 12.25 0.23 6.33
CA VAL A 294 10.81 0.16 6.61
C VAL A 294 10.57 0.56 8.05
N GLN A 295 9.62 1.46 8.27
CA GLN A 295 9.22 1.86 9.62
C GLN A 295 7.70 1.80 9.74
N VAL A 296 7.20 1.37 10.88
CA VAL A 296 5.77 1.31 11.20
C VAL A 296 5.45 2.42 12.18
N VAL A 297 4.50 3.27 11.83
CA VAL A 297 4.06 4.41 12.64
C VAL A 297 2.62 4.20 13.06
N ASN A 298 2.33 4.40 14.35
CA ASN A 298 0.97 4.32 14.85
C ASN A 298 0.24 5.68 14.82
N ASP A 299 -1.04 5.69 15.18
CA ASP A 299 -1.91 6.88 15.19
C ASP A 299 -1.55 7.93 16.26
N ARG A 300 -0.53 7.65 17.11
CA ARG A 300 0.06 8.59 18.07
C ARG A 300 1.38 9.19 17.58
N GLY A 301 1.86 8.79 16.39
CA GLY A 301 3.13 9.23 15.83
C GLY A 301 4.34 8.49 16.41
N GLU A 302 4.14 7.35 17.05
CA GLU A 302 5.22 6.51 17.59
C GLU A 302 5.73 5.56 16.49
N VAL A 303 7.05 5.49 16.32
CA VAL A 303 7.69 4.44 15.50
C VAL A 303 7.73 3.16 16.32
N ILE A 304 6.88 2.19 15.98
CA ILE A 304 6.70 0.96 16.75
C ILE A 304 7.45 -0.26 16.18
N TYR A 305 8.04 -0.09 15.01
CA TYR A 305 8.91 -1.08 14.38
C TYR A 305 9.81 -0.41 13.34
N THR A 306 11.02 -0.96 13.19
CA THR A 306 11.99 -0.56 12.15
C THR A 306 12.74 -1.79 11.66
N ASP A 307 12.89 -1.94 10.36
CA ASP A 307 13.78 -2.95 9.74
C ASP A 307 14.53 -2.32 8.57
N ASN A 308 15.78 -2.74 8.42
CA ASN A 308 16.66 -2.27 7.36
C ASN A 308 17.07 -3.47 6.49
N ILE A 309 16.43 -3.58 5.34
CA ILE A 309 16.51 -4.72 4.44
C ILE A 309 17.57 -4.44 3.38
N LYS A 310 18.66 -5.20 3.43
CA LYS A 310 19.71 -5.13 2.41
C LYS A 310 19.29 -5.86 1.14
N LYS A 311 19.56 -5.25 -0.01
CA LYS A 311 19.41 -5.89 -1.32
C LYS A 311 20.27 -7.15 -1.39
N LYS A 312 19.65 -8.25 -1.80
CA LYS A 312 20.39 -9.48 -2.10
C LYS A 312 20.88 -9.40 -3.55
N ASN A 313 22.16 -9.60 -3.74
CA ASN A 313 22.78 -9.73 -5.06
C ASN A 313 22.36 -11.00 -5.79
#